data_174bfb78a26d2758951caca0f1f3590e
#
_entry.id   174bfb78a26d2758951caca0f1f3590e
#
_cell.length_a   1.000
_cell.length_b   1.000
_cell.length_c   1.000
_cell.angle_alpha   90.00
_cell.angle_beta   90.00
_cell.angle_gamma   90.00
#
_symmetry.space_group_name_H-M   'P 1'
#
loop_
_entity.id
_entity.type
_entity.pdbx_description
1 polymer ?
#
loop_
_entity_poly.entity_id
_entity_poly.type
_entity_poly.pdbx_seq_one_letter_code
_entity_poly.pdbx_strand_id
1 'polypeptide(L)'
;IEDDNVGSVIVAMTPLSANEKSRMSQVLERVSQKHDKPIAVNIPERDSMDVSSNVDYLSTPRECVEVLENMYSYRNFLERDETFKEHKGGKKAGLEDIDTLEDFENLMDLLESYGMDVALTKLARSPQDAVDAASEIGFPVVLKIDSPDIRRPSDVDAVRKNIESRKEVKQAFKEIIDSVYAETPESEVRGVKVQEQINGKEISLSMENDPNFGPVIGLSTEEEYKQVLGDMHLGVPPISEEISTEMTKKLFLHNAFERTEEISDSVKDSIIAFGDLSLEYHDKIESMEINPLIVSNGTAYVADTYLELKEE
;
A
#
# COMPACT_ATOMS: atom_id res chain seq x y z
N ILE A 1 1.49 21.31 -33.33
CA ILE A 1 0.73 21.87 -32.20
C ILE A 1 -0.73 22.20 -32.57
N GLU A 2 -1.03 22.47 -33.85
CA GLU A 2 -2.38 22.75 -34.34
C GLU A 2 -3.24 21.48 -34.53
N ASP A 3 -2.66 20.31 -34.50
CA ASP A 3 -3.37 19.03 -34.65
C ASP A 3 -4.06 18.64 -33.35
N ASP A 4 -5.37 18.39 -33.40
CA ASP A 4 -6.18 18.03 -32.21
C ASP A 4 -5.79 16.68 -31.58
N ASN A 5 -5.13 15.82 -32.34
CA ASN A 5 -4.63 14.53 -31.82
C ASN A 5 -3.28 14.66 -31.10
N VAL A 6 -2.67 15.84 -31.07
CA VAL A 6 -1.41 16.11 -30.38
C VAL A 6 -1.70 16.82 -29.06
N GLY A 7 -1.42 16.18 -27.92
CA GLY A 7 -1.62 16.75 -26.58
C GLY A 7 -0.48 17.63 -26.09
N SER A 8 0.75 17.32 -26.50
CA SER A 8 1.98 18.06 -26.13
C SER A 8 3.05 17.92 -27.21
N VAL A 9 4.09 18.75 -27.16
CA VAL A 9 5.19 18.75 -28.14
C VAL A 9 6.55 18.70 -27.44
N ILE A 10 7.43 17.81 -27.90
CA ILE A 10 8.83 17.80 -27.50
C ILE A 10 9.66 18.35 -28.67
N VAL A 11 10.48 19.35 -28.39
CA VAL A 11 11.44 19.94 -29.33
C VAL A 11 12.85 19.50 -28.92
N ALA A 12 13.44 18.55 -29.66
CA ALA A 12 14.81 18.15 -29.43
C ALA A 12 15.75 18.96 -30.32
N MET A 13 16.71 19.65 -29.70
CA MET A 13 17.64 20.52 -30.42
C MET A 13 19.07 20.01 -30.31
N THR A 14 19.81 20.11 -31.41
CA THR A 14 21.26 19.97 -31.42
C THR A 14 21.91 21.28 -30.97
N PRO A 15 23.21 21.27 -30.59
CA PRO A 15 23.92 22.50 -30.27
C PRO A 15 23.80 23.55 -31.38
N LEU A 16 23.30 24.73 -31.00
CA LEU A 16 23.04 25.85 -31.91
C LEU A 16 23.96 27.02 -31.58
N SER A 17 24.26 27.86 -32.57
CA SER A 17 24.90 29.15 -32.32
C SER A 17 23.99 30.06 -31.48
N ALA A 18 24.57 31.07 -30.82
CA ALA A 18 23.82 32.00 -29.97
C ALA A 18 22.68 32.71 -30.73
N ASN A 19 22.90 33.05 -31.99
CA ASN A 19 21.87 33.69 -32.83
C ASN A 19 20.71 32.74 -33.15
N GLU A 20 20.99 31.46 -33.39
CA GLU A 20 19.96 30.43 -33.64
C GLU A 20 19.16 30.14 -32.37
N LYS A 21 19.83 30.08 -31.21
CA LYS A 21 19.17 29.94 -29.91
C LYS A 21 18.16 31.06 -29.66
N SER A 22 18.58 32.33 -29.83
CA SER A 22 17.69 33.50 -29.63
C SER A 22 16.49 33.47 -30.60
N ARG A 23 16.74 33.16 -31.86
CA ARG A 23 15.64 33.05 -32.85
C ARG A 23 14.66 31.93 -32.52
N MET A 24 15.15 30.80 -32.06
CA MET A 24 14.30 29.66 -31.67
C MET A 24 13.47 29.99 -30.44
N SER A 25 14.07 30.61 -29.40
CA SER A 25 13.30 31.07 -28.21
C SER A 25 12.15 31.96 -28.60
N GLN A 26 12.35 32.95 -29.49
CA GLN A 26 11.30 33.85 -29.97
C GLN A 26 10.19 33.10 -30.72
N VAL A 27 10.52 32.06 -31.49
CA VAL A 27 9.54 31.23 -32.17
C VAL A 27 8.73 30.42 -31.18
N LEU A 28 9.42 29.73 -30.23
CA LEU A 28 8.78 28.90 -29.23
C LEU A 28 7.86 29.74 -28.33
N GLU A 29 8.33 30.89 -27.89
CA GLU A 29 7.51 31.80 -27.08
C GLU A 29 6.26 32.27 -27.84
N ARG A 30 6.37 32.64 -29.12
CA ARG A 30 5.22 33.02 -29.95
C ARG A 30 4.25 31.87 -30.15
N VAL A 31 4.73 30.66 -30.28
CA VAL A 31 3.89 29.47 -30.44
C VAL A 31 3.20 29.15 -29.12
N SER A 32 3.90 29.20 -27.99
CA SER A 32 3.32 28.90 -26.66
C SER A 32 2.26 29.92 -26.24
N GLN A 33 2.39 31.18 -26.67
CA GLN A 33 1.37 32.21 -26.42
C GLN A 33 0.08 32.02 -27.23
N LYS A 34 0.13 31.25 -28.31
CA LYS A 34 -1.01 31.01 -29.21
C LYS A 34 -1.75 29.72 -28.95
N HIS A 35 -1.11 28.79 -28.25
CA HIS A 35 -1.58 27.44 -28.03
C HIS A 35 -1.38 27.03 -26.57
N ASP A 36 -2.40 26.46 -25.95
CA ASP A 36 -2.40 26.03 -24.56
C ASP A 36 -1.68 24.68 -24.37
N LYS A 37 -1.20 24.06 -25.46
CA LYS A 37 -0.53 22.76 -25.39
C LYS A 37 0.89 22.90 -24.85
N PRO A 38 1.31 22.06 -23.86
CA PRO A 38 2.64 22.10 -23.28
C PRO A 38 3.73 21.86 -24.33
N ILE A 39 4.83 22.60 -24.21
CA ILE A 39 6.02 22.46 -25.07
C ILE A 39 7.23 22.22 -24.17
N ALA A 40 7.81 21.03 -24.23
CA ALA A 40 9.08 20.70 -23.58
C ALA A 40 10.23 20.75 -24.58
N VAL A 41 11.30 21.45 -24.24
CA VAL A 41 12.43 21.68 -25.14
C VAL A 41 13.70 21.06 -24.56
N ASN A 42 14.27 20.11 -25.28
CA ASN A 42 15.57 19.55 -24.92
C ASN A 42 16.70 20.39 -25.54
N ILE A 43 17.55 20.96 -24.67
CA ILE A 43 18.76 21.71 -25.06
C ILE A 43 19.92 21.21 -24.22
N PRO A 44 21.00 20.69 -24.84
CA PRO A 44 22.17 20.17 -24.11
C PRO A 44 22.94 21.23 -23.32
N GLU A 45 22.83 22.51 -23.65
CA GLU A 45 23.51 23.64 -22.99
C GLU A 45 22.50 24.71 -22.57
N ARG A 46 22.05 24.62 -21.32
CA ARG A 46 20.97 25.44 -20.75
C ARG A 46 21.36 26.91 -20.48
N ASP A 47 22.63 27.18 -20.24
CA ASP A 47 23.10 28.44 -19.63
C ASP A 47 22.91 29.73 -20.44
N SER A 48 22.30 29.67 -21.60
CA SER A 48 22.20 30.80 -22.51
C SER A 48 20.81 31.08 -23.11
N MET A 49 19.72 30.55 -22.50
CA MET A 49 18.36 30.77 -22.99
C MET A 49 17.55 31.58 -22.01
N ASP A 50 16.86 32.61 -22.52
CA ASP A 50 15.85 33.33 -21.73
C ASP A 50 14.67 32.39 -21.47
N VAL A 51 14.36 32.16 -20.20
CA VAL A 51 13.25 31.28 -19.76
C VAL A 51 11.95 32.06 -19.93
N SER A 52 11.11 31.68 -20.89
CA SER A 52 9.74 32.18 -20.96
C SER A 52 8.86 31.37 -20.02
N SER A 53 7.80 31.95 -19.50
CA SER A 53 6.93 31.32 -18.49
C SER A 53 6.14 30.10 -18.98
N ASN A 54 6.12 29.81 -20.29
CA ASN A 54 5.28 28.79 -20.90
C ASN A 54 6.07 27.72 -21.67
N VAL A 55 7.40 27.71 -21.59
CA VAL A 55 8.25 26.74 -22.26
C VAL A 55 9.29 26.20 -21.29
N ASP A 56 9.26 24.89 -21.06
CA ASP A 56 10.23 24.22 -20.19
C ASP A 56 11.45 23.78 -20.99
N TYR A 57 12.63 24.25 -20.58
CA TYR A 57 13.92 23.89 -21.14
C TYR A 57 14.62 22.86 -20.28
N LEU A 58 14.84 21.67 -20.83
CA LEU A 58 15.33 20.50 -20.10
C LEU A 58 16.63 19.98 -20.72
N SER A 59 17.47 19.34 -19.88
CA SER A 59 18.82 18.94 -20.31
C SER A 59 18.81 17.64 -21.13
N THR A 60 17.83 16.79 -20.92
CA THR A 60 17.71 15.50 -21.60
C THR A 60 16.32 15.28 -22.22
N PRO A 61 16.22 14.48 -23.31
CA PRO A 61 14.94 14.09 -23.86
C PRO A 61 14.06 13.32 -22.87
N ARG A 62 14.69 12.57 -21.97
CA ARG A 62 14.00 11.81 -20.91
C ARG A 62 13.27 12.74 -19.95
N GLU A 63 13.95 13.78 -19.47
CA GLU A 63 13.30 14.79 -18.62
C GLU A 63 12.11 15.44 -19.31
N CYS A 64 12.17 15.69 -20.64
CA CYS A 64 11.03 16.20 -21.38
C CYS A 64 9.80 15.28 -21.32
N VAL A 65 10.02 13.97 -21.44
CA VAL A 65 8.94 12.97 -21.33
C VAL A 65 8.39 12.96 -19.90
N GLU A 66 9.24 12.89 -18.90
CA GLU A 66 8.87 12.84 -17.49
C GLU A 66 8.04 14.08 -17.06
N VAL A 67 8.43 15.27 -17.48
CA VAL A 67 7.68 16.52 -17.20
C VAL A 67 6.31 16.49 -17.86
N LEU A 68 6.22 16.12 -19.14
CA LEU A 68 4.95 16.07 -19.85
C LEU A 68 4.02 14.96 -19.29
N GLU A 69 4.58 13.83 -18.87
CA GLU A 69 3.84 12.76 -18.21
C GLU A 69 3.27 13.23 -16.87
N ASN A 70 4.07 13.94 -16.06
CA ASN A 70 3.62 14.52 -14.80
C ASN A 70 2.52 15.58 -15.02
N MET A 71 2.66 16.46 -16.02
CA MET A 71 1.63 17.44 -16.36
C MET A 71 0.33 16.77 -16.80
N TYR A 72 0.41 15.72 -17.61
CA TYR A 72 -0.74 14.95 -18.06
C TYR A 72 -1.42 14.23 -16.87
N SER A 73 -0.65 13.63 -16.01
CA SER A 73 -1.15 12.96 -14.80
C SER A 73 -1.83 13.95 -13.85
N TYR A 74 -1.25 15.14 -13.66
CA TYR A 74 -1.83 16.21 -12.85
C TYR A 74 -3.13 16.76 -13.46
N ARG A 75 -3.17 16.95 -14.77
CA ARG A 75 -4.40 17.34 -15.47
C ARG A 75 -5.51 16.30 -15.27
N ASN A 76 -5.20 15.03 -15.48
CA ASN A 76 -6.16 13.95 -15.26
C ASN A 76 -6.65 13.92 -13.81
N PHE A 77 -5.76 14.19 -12.84
CA PHE A 77 -6.13 14.35 -11.45
C PHE A 77 -7.13 15.51 -11.24
N LEU A 78 -6.89 16.66 -11.85
CA LEU A 78 -7.79 17.82 -11.73
C LEU A 78 -9.14 17.63 -12.46
N GLU A 79 -9.16 16.83 -13.52
CA GLU A 79 -10.36 16.53 -14.31
C GLU A 79 -11.16 15.32 -13.77
N ARG A 80 -10.65 14.65 -12.69
CA ARG A 80 -11.39 13.57 -12.04
C ARG A 80 -12.70 14.13 -11.48
N ASP A 81 -13.80 13.63 -12.00
CA ASP A 81 -15.11 13.78 -11.38
C ASP A 81 -15.12 12.84 -10.17
N GLU A 82 -14.56 13.30 -9.04
CA GLU A 82 -14.57 12.55 -7.79
C GLU A 82 -15.99 12.48 -7.26
N THR A 83 -16.79 11.64 -7.87
CA THR A 83 -18.00 11.15 -7.23
C THR A 83 -17.59 10.23 -6.11
N PHE A 84 -17.23 10.81 -4.96
CA PHE A 84 -17.15 10.07 -3.71
C PHE A 84 -18.53 9.42 -3.52
N LYS A 85 -18.64 8.13 -3.79
CA LYS A 85 -19.78 7.37 -3.28
C LYS A 85 -19.72 7.60 -1.77
N GLU A 86 -20.80 8.17 -1.18
CA GLU A 86 -20.94 8.14 0.27
C GLU A 86 -20.74 6.67 0.68
N HIS A 87 -19.53 6.35 1.09
CA HIS A 87 -19.29 5.06 1.69
C HIS A 87 -20.12 5.10 2.98
N LYS A 88 -21.15 4.27 3.00
CA LYS A 88 -21.85 3.97 4.22
C LYS A 88 -20.78 3.39 5.12
N GLY A 89 -20.26 4.22 5.99
CA GLY A 89 -19.28 3.83 7.00
C GLY A 89 -19.70 2.47 7.53
N GLY A 90 -18.76 1.56 7.68
CA GLY A 90 -19.05 0.19 8.07
C GLY A 90 -20.07 0.26 9.19
N LYS A 91 -21.05 -0.63 9.22
CA LYS A 91 -22.00 -0.68 10.33
C LYS A 91 -21.16 -0.52 11.57
N LYS A 92 -21.34 0.58 12.33
CA LYS A 92 -20.64 0.81 13.59
C LYS A 92 -20.59 -0.53 14.30
N ALA A 93 -19.49 -1.24 14.18
CA ALA A 93 -19.21 -2.31 15.10
C ALA A 93 -19.28 -1.60 16.42
N GLY A 94 -20.12 -2.01 17.33
CA GLY A 94 -20.37 -1.32 18.61
C GLY A 94 -19.15 -1.41 19.53
N LEU A 95 -17.96 -1.16 18.98
CA LEU A 95 -16.69 -0.99 19.68
C LEU A 95 -16.70 0.42 20.25
N GLU A 96 -17.46 0.59 21.35
CA GLU A 96 -17.48 1.83 22.12
C GLU A 96 -16.12 2.10 22.80
N ASP A 97 -15.25 1.06 22.87
CA ASP A 97 -13.98 1.11 23.60
C ASP A 97 -12.81 0.73 22.68
N ILE A 98 -12.08 1.73 22.23
CA ILE A 98 -10.95 1.56 21.31
C ILE A 98 -9.76 0.88 21.98
N ASP A 99 -9.64 0.97 23.31
CA ASP A 99 -8.57 0.31 24.07
C ASP A 99 -8.64 -1.22 23.92
N THR A 100 -9.83 -1.73 23.52
CA THR A 100 -10.00 -3.16 23.23
C THR A 100 -9.46 -3.58 21.86
N LEU A 101 -9.12 -2.64 20.97
CA LEU A 101 -8.55 -2.95 19.62
C LEU A 101 -7.10 -3.45 19.67
N GLU A 102 -6.42 -3.28 20.81
CA GLU A 102 -5.14 -3.95 21.03
C GLU A 102 -5.28 -5.49 21.12
N ASP A 103 -6.52 -5.98 21.36
CA ASP A 103 -6.81 -7.39 21.28
C ASP A 103 -6.99 -7.81 19.81
N PHE A 104 -6.25 -8.83 19.40
CA PHE A 104 -6.25 -9.34 18.03
C PHE A 104 -7.66 -9.72 17.53
N GLU A 105 -8.47 -10.38 18.37
CA GLU A 105 -9.81 -10.84 17.96
C GLU A 105 -10.71 -9.63 17.65
N ASN A 106 -10.70 -8.60 18.50
CA ASN A 106 -11.48 -7.38 18.28
C ASN A 106 -11.03 -6.61 17.03
N LEU A 107 -9.74 -6.58 16.76
CA LEU A 107 -9.19 -5.92 15.56
C LEU A 107 -9.59 -6.67 14.29
N MET A 108 -9.60 -8.01 14.31
CA MET A 108 -10.07 -8.80 13.18
C MET A 108 -11.56 -8.60 12.94
N ASP A 109 -12.39 -8.61 14.00
CA ASP A 109 -13.84 -8.33 13.91
C ASP A 109 -14.11 -6.93 13.34
N LEU A 110 -13.30 -5.94 13.71
CA LEU A 110 -13.38 -4.60 13.15
C LEU A 110 -13.12 -4.63 11.62
N LEU A 111 -12.04 -5.25 11.17
CA LEU A 111 -11.71 -5.35 9.75
C LEU A 111 -12.80 -6.08 8.95
N GLU A 112 -13.34 -7.18 9.47
CA GLU A 112 -14.48 -7.88 8.87
C GLU A 112 -15.72 -6.98 8.78
N SER A 113 -15.96 -6.12 9.78
CA SER A 113 -17.10 -5.19 9.77
C SER A 113 -17.03 -4.15 8.65
N TYR A 114 -15.81 -3.84 8.17
CA TYR A 114 -15.55 -3.01 6.99
C TYR A 114 -15.56 -3.80 5.68
N GLY A 115 -15.80 -5.12 5.73
CA GLY A 115 -15.94 -5.99 4.56
C GLY A 115 -14.63 -6.58 4.06
N MET A 116 -13.58 -6.59 4.88
CA MET A 116 -12.33 -7.26 4.56
C MET A 116 -12.44 -8.75 4.93
N ASP A 117 -11.93 -9.62 4.06
CA ASP A 117 -11.83 -11.05 4.38
C ASP A 117 -10.63 -11.27 5.32
N VAL A 118 -10.86 -11.97 6.43
CA VAL A 118 -9.83 -12.26 7.43
C VAL A 118 -9.53 -13.75 7.47
N ALA A 119 -8.25 -14.11 7.55
CA ALA A 119 -7.82 -15.50 7.68
C ALA A 119 -8.32 -16.10 9.02
N LEU A 120 -8.95 -17.28 8.95
CA LEU A 120 -9.45 -17.98 10.14
C LEU A 120 -8.33 -18.16 11.15
N THR A 121 -8.47 -17.53 12.31
CA THR A 121 -7.45 -17.50 13.35
C THR A 121 -8.07 -17.74 14.71
N LYS A 122 -7.40 -18.52 15.56
CA LYS A 122 -7.78 -18.75 16.95
C LYS A 122 -6.57 -18.58 17.87
N LEU A 123 -6.78 -17.93 19.01
CA LEU A 123 -5.74 -17.80 20.04
C LEU A 123 -5.70 -19.05 20.94
N ALA A 124 -4.54 -19.64 21.07
CA ALA A 124 -4.28 -20.80 21.92
C ALA A 124 -3.35 -20.39 23.07
N ARG A 125 -3.72 -20.75 24.30
CA ARG A 125 -2.93 -20.48 25.51
C ARG A 125 -2.21 -21.72 26.03
N SER A 126 -2.47 -22.88 25.43
CA SER A 126 -1.78 -24.13 25.72
C SER A 126 -1.55 -24.95 24.44
N PRO A 127 -0.58 -25.91 24.47
CA PRO A 127 -0.39 -26.82 23.33
C PRO A 127 -1.63 -27.64 22.99
N GLN A 128 -2.52 -27.90 23.96
CA GLN A 128 -3.76 -28.63 23.69
C GLN A 128 -4.80 -27.70 22.99
N ASP A 129 -4.95 -26.46 23.46
CA ASP A 129 -5.83 -25.47 22.79
C ASP A 129 -5.40 -25.27 21.35
N ALA A 130 -4.07 -25.22 21.08
CA ALA A 130 -3.56 -25.09 19.72
C ALA A 130 -3.93 -26.27 18.83
N VAL A 131 -3.89 -27.51 19.36
CA VAL A 131 -4.33 -28.71 18.63
C VAL A 131 -5.83 -28.69 18.35
N ASP A 132 -6.61 -28.25 19.30
CA ASP A 132 -8.05 -28.18 19.16
C ASP A 132 -8.42 -27.10 18.13
N ALA A 133 -7.82 -25.91 18.21
CA ALA A 133 -7.94 -24.85 17.23
C ALA A 133 -7.56 -25.30 15.80
N ALA A 134 -6.39 -25.93 15.65
CA ALA A 134 -5.96 -26.44 14.34
C ALA A 134 -6.87 -27.54 13.77
N SER A 135 -7.50 -28.32 14.67
CA SER A 135 -8.44 -29.36 14.24
C SER A 135 -9.80 -28.81 13.78
N GLU A 136 -10.19 -27.65 14.30
CA GLU A 136 -11.40 -26.94 13.89
C GLU A 136 -11.19 -26.13 12.60
N ILE A 137 -10.03 -25.45 12.47
CA ILE A 137 -9.64 -24.68 11.30
C ILE A 137 -9.41 -25.59 10.09
N GLY A 138 -8.74 -26.73 10.31
CA GLY A 138 -8.27 -27.62 9.25
C GLY A 138 -6.78 -27.44 8.95
N PHE A 139 -6.14 -28.52 8.48
CA PHE A 139 -4.71 -28.48 8.11
C PHE A 139 -4.53 -28.18 6.62
N PRO A 140 -3.42 -27.54 6.20
CA PRO A 140 -2.31 -27.06 7.04
C PRO A 140 -2.64 -25.75 7.78
N VAL A 141 -1.92 -25.51 8.88
CA VAL A 141 -2.03 -24.28 9.67
C VAL A 141 -0.67 -23.57 9.82
N VAL A 142 -0.73 -22.28 10.16
CA VAL A 142 0.38 -21.45 10.60
C VAL A 142 0.24 -21.19 12.09
N LEU A 143 1.32 -21.31 12.84
CA LEU A 143 1.40 -20.90 14.24
C LEU A 143 2.30 -19.68 14.36
N LYS A 144 1.88 -18.67 15.11
CA LYS A 144 2.69 -17.48 15.40
C LYS A 144 2.40 -16.93 16.78
N ILE A 145 3.41 -16.31 17.41
CA ILE A 145 3.26 -15.72 18.73
C ILE A 145 2.24 -14.60 18.71
N ASP A 146 1.50 -14.43 19.79
CA ASP A 146 0.71 -13.25 20.10
C ASP A 146 1.32 -12.53 21.30
N SER A 147 1.87 -11.34 21.05
CA SER A 147 2.57 -10.53 22.03
C SER A 147 2.48 -9.06 21.66
N PRO A 148 2.15 -8.15 22.59
CA PRO A 148 2.16 -6.71 22.33
C PRO A 148 3.58 -6.16 22.12
N ASP A 149 4.59 -6.85 22.68
CA ASP A 149 5.98 -6.39 22.63
C ASP A 149 6.74 -6.87 21.38
N ILE A 150 6.16 -7.82 20.62
CA ILE A 150 6.79 -8.42 19.45
C ILE A 150 6.04 -8.01 18.18
N ARG A 151 6.48 -6.91 17.57
CA ARG A 151 5.89 -6.38 16.34
C ARG A 151 6.07 -7.30 15.13
N ARG A 152 7.21 -8.01 15.07
CA ARG A 152 7.55 -8.92 13.96
C ARG A 152 7.90 -10.29 14.51
N PRO A 153 6.95 -11.22 14.58
CA PRO A 153 7.19 -12.58 15.09
C PRO A 153 8.28 -13.36 14.36
N SER A 154 8.52 -13.06 13.07
CA SER A 154 9.60 -13.67 12.27
C SER A 154 11.00 -13.30 12.76
N ASP A 155 11.20 -12.11 13.32
CA ASP A 155 12.51 -11.63 13.75
C ASP A 155 13.03 -12.40 14.99
N VAL A 156 12.12 -12.97 15.75
CA VAL A 156 12.43 -13.78 16.94
C VAL A 156 12.13 -15.27 16.74
N ASP A 157 12.13 -15.73 15.50
CA ASP A 157 11.84 -17.14 15.12
C ASP A 157 10.52 -17.66 15.72
N ALA A 158 9.51 -16.81 15.84
CA ALA A 158 8.23 -17.13 16.48
C ALA A 158 7.09 -17.39 15.48
N VAL A 159 7.41 -17.87 14.27
CA VAL A 159 6.45 -18.29 13.24
C VAL A 159 6.79 -19.71 12.75
N ARG A 160 5.78 -20.56 12.63
CA ARG A 160 5.90 -21.89 12.01
C ARG A 160 4.80 -22.05 10.96
N LYS A 161 5.21 -22.26 9.72
CA LYS A 161 4.32 -22.48 8.55
C LYS A 161 4.29 -23.98 8.20
N ASN A 162 3.31 -24.38 7.38
CA ASN A 162 3.15 -25.75 6.85
C ASN A 162 3.00 -26.83 7.94
N ILE A 163 2.23 -26.54 8.97
CA ILE A 163 1.93 -27.50 10.03
C ILE A 163 0.76 -28.38 9.58
N GLU A 164 1.03 -29.68 9.38
CA GLU A 164 0.08 -30.62 8.77
C GLU A 164 -0.52 -31.63 9.78
N SER A 165 -0.03 -31.67 11.02
CA SER A 165 -0.49 -32.65 11.98
C SER A 165 -0.58 -32.11 13.41
N ARG A 166 -1.45 -32.75 14.22
CA ARG A 166 -1.61 -32.46 15.66
C ARG A 166 -0.30 -32.57 16.44
N LYS A 167 0.58 -33.47 16.03
CA LYS A 167 1.89 -33.66 16.67
C LYS A 167 2.79 -32.46 16.40
N GLU A 168 2.84 -32.02 15.15
CA GLU A 168 3.60 -30.86 14.74
C GLU A 168 3.09 -29.58 15.41
N VAL A 169 1.77 -29.42 15.56
CA VAL A 169 1.17 -28.26 16.29
C VAL A 169 1.72 -28.18 17.71
N LYS A 170 1.74 -29.32 18.46
CA LYS A 170 2.27 -29.35 19.85
C LYS A 170 3.75 -28.98 19.90
N GLN A 171 4.52 -29.47 18.92
CA GLN A 171 5.94 -29.19 18.83
C GLN A 171 6.19 -27.72 18.47
N ALA A 172 5.52 -27.22 17.44
CA ALA A 172 5.63 -25.85 17.01
C ALA A 172 5.23 -24.83 18.09
N PHE A 173 4.14 -25.10 18.83
CA PHE A 173 3.75 -24.26 19.96
C PHE A 173 4.89 -24.15 20.98
N LYS A 174 5.52 -25.25 21.32
CA LYS A 174 6.61 -25.28 22.29
C LYS A 174 7.85 -24.55 21.79
N GLU A 175 8.23 -24.81 20.53
CA GLU A 175 9.37 -24.15 19.89
C GLU A 175 9.20 -22.65 19.84
N ILE A 176 8.00 -22.15 19.47
CA ILE A 176 7.68 -20.72 19.43
C ILE A 176 7.87 -20.10 20.83
N ILE A 177 7.30 -20.71 21.85
CA ILE A 177 7.41 -20.22 23.23
C ILE A 177 8.87 -20.22 23.71
N ASP A 178 9.62 -21.29 23.41
CA ASP A 178 11.04 -21.44 23.79
C ASP A 178 11.90 -20.37 23.05
N SER A 179 11.63 -20.09 21.75
CA SER A 179 12.32 -19.05 20.97
C SER A 179 12.08 -17.65 21.55
N VAL A 180 10.82 -17.32 21.86
CA VAL A 180 10.48 -16.01 22.41
C VAL A 180 11.17 -15.77 23.76
N TYR A 181 11.13 -16.74 24.67
CA TYR A 181 11.81 -16.57 25.96
C TYR A 181 13.34 -16.57 25.87
N ALA A 182 13.90 -17.14 24.80
CA ALA A 182 15.35 -17.07 24.57
C ALA A 182 15.80 -15.70 24.04
N GLU A 183 15.04 -15.11 23.13
CA GLU A 183 15.40 -13.86 22.46
C GLU A 183 14.86 -12.62 23.21
N THR A 184 13.66 -12.71 23.79
CA THR A 184 12.94 -11.61 24.44
C THR A 184 12.31 -12.07 25.77
N PRO A 185 13.12 -12.37 26.79
CA PRO A 185 12.63 -13.02 28.02
C PRO A 185 11.66 -12.15 28.85
N GLU A 186 11.62 -10.86 28.61
CA GLU A 186 10.77 -9.89 29.34
C GLU A 186 9.45 -9.57 28.60
N SER A 187 9.26 -10.10 27.36
CA SER A 187 8.08 -9.84 26.58
C SER A 187 6.83 -10.50 27.17
N GLU A 188 5.74 -9.75 27.15
CA GLU A 188 4.42 -10.29 27.46
C GLU A 188 3.99 -11.27 26.37
N VAL A 189 3.58 -12.47 26.75
CA VAL A 189 3.06 -13.49 25.83
C VAL A 189 1.59 -13.73 26.15
N ARG A 190 0.70 -13.34 25.25
CA ARG A 190 -0.76 -13.57 25.36
C ARG A 190 -1.14 -14.98 24.94
N GLY A 191 -0.39 -15.58 24.00
CA GLY A 191 -0.60 -16.93 23.50
C GLY A 191 0.09 -17.19 22.16
N VAL A 192 -0.38 -18.21 21.46
CA VAL A 192 0.02 -18.53 20.09
C VAL A 192 -1.21 -18.53 19.21
N LYS A 193 -1.20 -17.71 18.17
CA LYS A 193 -2.24 -17.68 17.12
C LYS A 193 -2.09 -18.95 16.28
N VAL A 194 -3.18 -19.67 16.09
CA VAL A 194 -3.30 -20.79 15.15
C VAL A 194 -4.18 -20.31 14.01
N GLN A 195 -3.63 -20.23 12.81
CA GLN A 195 -4.27 -19.64 11.65
C GLN A 195 -4.29 -20.62 10.48
N GLU A 196 -5.35 -20.57 9.67
CA GLU A 196 -5.37 -21.29 8.39
C GLU A 196 -4.20 -20.85 7.51
N GLN A 197 -3.62 -21.78 6.80
CA GLN A 197 -2.54 -21.47 5.88
C GLN A 197 -3.11 -21.11 4.50
N ILE A 198 -3.05 -19.84 4.16
CA ILE A 198 -3.40 -19.34 2.84
C ILE A 198 -2.12 -19.25 2.00
N ASN A 199 -2.14 -19.86 0.82
CA ASN A 199 -1.05 -19.76 -0.14
C ASN A 199 -1.43 -18.75 -1.21
N GLY A 200 -0.64 -17.70 -1.35
CA GLY A 200 -0.93 -16.62 -2.27
C GLY A 200 0.24 -15.66 -2.41
N LYS A 201 -0.01 -14.52 -3.03
CA LYS A 201 0.94 -13.43 -3.13
C LYS A 201 0.71 -12.48 -1.97
N GLU A 202 1.80 -12.09 -1.33
CA GLU A 202 1.77 -11.22 -0.17
C GLU A 202 1.98 -9.76 -0.61
N ILE A 203 1.11 -8.88 -0.13
CA ILE A 203 1.21 -7.41 -0.23
C ILE A 203 0.95 -6.83 1.15
N SER A 204 1.23 -5.57 1.36
CA SER A 204 0.91 -4.91 2.62
C SER A 204 0.15 -3.61 2.42
N LEU A 205 -0.74 -3.31 3.37
CA LEU A 205 -1.40 -2.04 3.53
C LEU A 205 -0.91 -1.39 4.82
N SER A 206 -0.62 -0.11 4.77
CA SER A 206 -0.25 0.68 5.95
C SER A 206 -1.07 1.95 6.02
N MET A 207 -1.31 2.43 7.24
CA MET A 207 -1.85 3.74 7.51
C MET A 207 -0.94 4.45 8.52
N GLU A 208 -0.63 5.70 8.23
CA GLU A 208 0.08 6.61 9.13
C GLU A 208 -0.64 7.95 9.16
N ASN A 209 -0.69 8.59 10.32
CA ASN A 209 -1.23 9.94 10.43
C ASN A 209 -0.15 10.97 10.09
N ASP A 210 -0.31 11.64 8.94
CA ASP A 210 0.53 12.78 8.57
C ASP A 210 -0.04 14.07 9.16
N PRO A 211 0.81 14.94 9.75
CA PRO A 211 0.34 16.17 10.39
C PRO A 211 -0.30 17.19 9.43
N ASN A 212 -0.09 17.06 8.12
CA ASN A 212 -0.64 17.98 7.12
C ASN A 212 -1.80 17.36 6.32
N PHE A 213 -1.74 16.03 6.05
CA PHE A 213 -2.71 15.34 5.21
C PHE A 213 -3.71 14.50 6.00
N GLY A 214 -3.51 14.29 7.31
CA GLY A 214 -4.29 13.33 8.08
C GLY A 214 -3.86 11.90 7.76
N PRO A 215 -4.78 10.93 7.75
CA PRO A 215 -4.41 9.55 7.48
C PRO A 215 -3.94 9.38 6.03
N VAL A 216 -2.81 8.72 5.84
CA VAL A 216 -2.23 8.37 4.54
C VAL A 216 -2.13 6.86 4.45
N ILE A 217 -2.68 6.29 3.37
CA ILE A 217 -2.65 4.85 3.09
C ILE A 217 -1.47 4.54 2.18
N GLY A 218 -0.69 3.52 2.57
CA GLY A 218 0.37 2.96 1.75
C GLY A 218 0.00 1.56 1.28
N LEU A 219 0.18 1.29 -0.01
CA LEU A 219 0.14 -0.05 -0.59
C LEU A 219 1.54 -0.42 -1.05
N SER A 220 2.05 -1.57 -0.64
CA SER A 220 3.38 -2.03 -1.04
C SER A 220 3.42 -3.55 -1.26
N THR A 221 4.45 -4.02 -1.94
CA THR A 221 4.84 -5.43 -1.96
C THR A 221 5.49 -5.84 -0.63
N GLU A 222 5.85 -7.12 -0.49
CA GLU A 222 6.58 -7.63 0.65
C GLU A 222 7.79 -6.76 1.03
N GLU A 223 8.11 -6.70 2.32
CA GLU A 223 9.11 -5.80 2.90
C GLU A 223 10.48 -5.87 2.20
N GLU A 224 10.92 -7.07 1.77
CA GLU A 224 12.20 -7.24 1.05
C GLU A 224 12.21 -6.47 -0.27
N TYR A 225 11.12 -6.50 -1.03
CA TYR A 225 10.99 -5.78 -2.29
C TYR A 225 10.73 -4.30 -2.08
N LYS A 226 9.94 -3.93 -1.06
CA LYS A 226 9.67 -2.55 -0.67
C LYS A 226 10.96 -1.78 -0.43
N GLN A 227 11.89 -2.33 0.35
CA GLN A 227 13.16 -1.67 0.67
C GLN A 227 14.11 -1.57 -0.54
N VAL A 228 14.16 -2.62 -1.38
CA VAL A 228 15.09 -2.66 -2.52
C VAL A 228 14.58 -1.87 -3.72
N LEU A 229 13.29 -1.90 -3.98
CA LEU A 229 12.67 -1.31 -5.18
C LEU A 229 11.98 0.02 -4.92
N GLY A 230 11.75 0.40 -3.66
CA GLY A 230 10.94 1.57 -3.29
C GLY A 230 9.48 1.40 -3.74
N ASP A 231 8.97 0.15 -3.78
CA ASP A 231 7.65 -0.18 -4.29
C ASP A 231 6.58 0.07 -3.23
N MET A 232 6.30 1.36 -3.01
CA MET A 232 5.24 1.85 -2.12
C MET A 232 4.45 2.94 -2.81
N HIS A 233 3.13 2.80 -2.83
CA HIS A 233 2.22 3.74 -3.46
C HIS A 233 1.24 4.30 -2.44
N LEU A 234 1.18 5.63 -2.37
CA LEU A 234 0.40 6.34 -1.37
C LEU A 234 -0.93 6.82 -1.91
N GLY A 235 -1.95 6.80 -1.06
CA GLY A 235 -3.25 7.40 -1.28
C GLY A 235 -3.71 8.14 -0.03
N VAL A 236 -4.40 9.26 -0.21
CA VAL A 236 -5.02 10.00 0.89
C VAL A 236 -6.52 9.70 0.88
N PRO A 237 -7.09 9.17 1.98
CA PRO A 237 -8.52 8.92 2.04
C PRO A 237 -9.36 10.23 1.96
N PRO A 238 -10.60 10.15 1.43
CA PRO A 238 -11.31 8.94 1.03
C PRO A 238 -10.72 8.31 -0.23
N ILE A 239 -10.58 6.98 -0.25
CA ILE A 239 -10.04 6.25 -1.40
C ILE A 239 -11.18 5.88 -2.36
N SER A 240 -11.13 6.41 -3.59
CA SER A 240 -12.06 6.03 -4.64
C SER A 240 -11.63 4.73 -5.37
N GLU A 241 -12.54 4.16 -6.18
CA GLU A 241 -12.25 3.01 -7.02
C GLU A 241 -11.11 3.31 -8.03
N GLU A 242 -11.04 4.55 -8.52
CA GLU A 242 -9.98 5.01 -9.41
C GLU A 242 -8.64 5.09 -8.68
N ILE A 243 -8.62 5.64 -7.46
CA ILE A 243 -7.39 5.74 -6.64
C ILE A 243 -6.88 4.34 -6.30
N SER A 244 -7.75 3.43 -5.82
CA SER A 244 -7.37 2.05 -5.50
C SER A 244 -6.83 1.31 -6.72
N THR A 245 -7.46 1.52 -7.90
CA THR A 245 -7.00 0.97 -9.18
C THR A 245 -5.64 1.54 -9.59
N GLU A 246 -5.39 2.83 -9.38
CA GLU A 246 -4.11 3.46 -9.70
C GLU A 246 -3.00 2.94 -8.78
N MET A 247 -3.27 2.83 -7.47
CA MET A 247 -2.33 2.27 -6.50
C MET A 247 -1.92 0.84 -6.89
N THR A 248 -2.90 -0.01 -7.21
CA THR A 248 -2.64 -1.41 -7.59
C THR A 248 -1.87 -1.53 -8.89
N LYS A 249 -2.16 -0.71 -9.91
CA LYS A 249 -1.45 -0.71 -11.21
C LYS A 249 0.01 -0.29 -11.10
N LYS A 250 0.36 0.50 -10.11
CA LYS A 250 1.73 0.98 -9.90
C LYS A 250 2.62 -0.02 -9.18
N LEU A 251 2.06 -1.02 -8.51
CA LEU A 251 2.86 -2.07 -7.87
C LEU A 251 3.77 -2.78 -8.88
N PHE A 252 5.04 -2.95 -8.52
CA PHE A 252 6.03 -3.65 -9.37
C PHE A 252 5.56 -5.06 -9.75
N LEU A 253 4.90 -5.75 -8.83
CA LEU A 253 4.33 -7.08 -9.05
C LEU A 253 3.02 -7.08 -9.83
N HIS A 254 2.47 -5.92 -10.24
CA HIS A 254 1.21 -5.84 -10.97
C HIS A 254 1.18 -6.79 -12.18
N ASN A 255 2.22 -6.75 -13.02
CA ASN A 255 2.35 -7.64 -14.18
C ASN A 255 2.50 -9.13 -13.80
N ALA A 256 2.97 -9.43 -12.59
CA ALA A 256 3.04 -10.80 -12.08
C ALA A 256 1.68 -11.29 -11.58
N PHE A 257 0.82 -10.37 -11.10
CA PHE A 257 -0.57 -10.67 -10.77
C PHE A 257 -1.41 -10.89 -12.04
N GLU A 258 -1.28 -10.04 -13.07
CA GLU A 258 -2.04 -10.15 -14.32
C GLU A 258 -1.80 -11.45 -15.10
N ARG A 259 -0.64 -12.10 -14.92
CA ARG A 259 -0.30 -13.34 -15.63
C ARG A 259 -0.91 -14.60 -15.00
N THR A 260 -1.33 -14.53 -13.74
CA THR A 260 -1.77 -15.70 -12.98
C THR A 260 -3.17 -15.54 -12.38
N GLU A 261 -3.52 -14.34 -11.98
CA GLU A 261 -4.83 -13.95 -11.44
C GLU A 261 -4.90 -12.43 -11.57
N GLU A 262 -6.00 -11.88 -12.06
CA GLU A 262 -6.22 -10.43 -12.02
C GLU A 262 -6.03 -9.95 -10.59
N ILE A 263 -5.41 -8.77 -10.39
CA ILE A 263 -5.52 -8.08 -9.11
C ILE A 263 -7.00 -7.88 -8.90
N SER A 264 -7.54 -8.72 -8.01
CA SER A 264 -8.96 -8.90 -7.87
C SER A 264 -9.60 -7.61 -7.37
N ASP A 265 -10.85 -7.44 -7.68
CA ASP A 265 -11.65 -6.37 -7.08
C ASP A 265 -11.56 -6.41 -5.54
N SER A 266 -11.36 -7.60 -4.96
CA SER A 266 -11.14 -7.80 -3.53
C SER A 266 -9.93 -7.02 -2.96
N VAL A 267 -8.82 -6.87 -3.71
CA VAL A 267 -7.69 -6.03 -3.26
C VAL A 267 -8.09 -4.56 -3.26
N LYS A 268 -8.78 -4.10 -4.30
CA LYS A 268 -9.25 -2.71 -4.39
C LYS A 268 -10.26 -2.41 -3.29
N ASP A 269 -11.19 -3.33 -3.06
CA ASP A 269 -12.18 -3.22 -2.00
C ASP A 269 -11.52 -3.17 -0.61
N SER A 270 -10.47 -3.96 -0.39
CA SER A 270 -9.67 -3.92 0.85
C SER A 270 -8.97 -2.58 1.04
N ILE A 271 -8.40 -1.98 -0.02
CA ILE A 271 -7.76 -0.66 0.05
C ILE A 271 -8.80 0.42 0.40
N ILE A 272 -9.98 0.36 -0.22
CA ILE A 272 -11.07 1.30 0.04
C ILE A 272 -11.57 1.15 1.48
N ALA A 273 -11.86 -0.09 1.91
CA ALA A 273 -12.31 -0.39 3.26
C ALA A 273 -11.30 0.07 4.34
N PHE A 274 -10.02 -0.15 4.09
CA PHE A 274 -8.94 0.29 4.97
C PHE A 274 -8.83 1.83 5.02
N GLY A 275 -9.07 2.50 3.88
CA GLY A 275 -9.17 3.96 3.81
C GLY A 275 -10.33 4.52 4.63
N ASP A 276 -11.50 3.89 4.56
CA ASP A 276 -12.70 4.29 5.32
C ASP A 276 -12.50 4.10 6.82
N LEU A 277 -11.94 2.95 7.23
CA LEU A 277 -11.56 2.69 8.62
C LEU A 277 -10.56 3.74 9.12
N SER A 278 -9.57 4.06 8.30
CA SER A 278 -8.55 5.05 8.65
C SER A 278 -9.14 6.45 8.85
N LEU A 279 -10.14 6.85 8.05
CA LEU A 279 -10.85 8.12 8.23
C LEU A 279 -11.70 8.13 9.50
N GLU A 280 -12.36 7.02 9.83
CA GLU A 280 -13.23 6.95 11.01
C GLU A 280 -12.45 6.99 12.31
N TYR A 281 -11.25 6.37 12.33
CA TYR A 281 -10.44 6.23 13.56
C TYR A 281 -9.14 7.05 13.56
N HIS A 282 -8.96 7.99 12.62
CA HIS A 282 -7.71 8.76 12.49
C HIS A 282 -7.35 9.60 13.72
N ASP A 283 -8.32 9.95 14.55
CA ASP A 283 -8.13 10.70 15.80
C ASP A 283 -7.57 9.83 16.94
N LYS A 284 -7.68 8.51 16.81
CA LYS A 284 -7.33 7.52 17.84
C LYS A 284 -6.18 6.62 17.46
N ILE A 285 -6.04 6.30 16.16
CA ILE A 285 -4.97 5.44 15.63
C ILE A 285 -3.81 6.31 15.17
N GLU A 286 -2.60 6.03 15.66
CA GLU A 286 -1.36 6.64 15.19
C GLU A 286 -0.88 5.94 13.91
N SER A 287 -0.77 4.62 13.96
CA SER A 287 -0.40 3.82 12.80
C SER A 287 -1.11 2.46 12.80
N MET A 288 -1.35 1.93 11.61
CA MET A 288 -1.90 0.58 11.43
C MET A 288 -1.26 -0.08 10.21
N GLU A 289 -0.96 -1.36 10.32
CA GLU A 289 -0.39 -2.14 9.21
C GLU A 289 -1.13 -3.48 9.09
N ILE A 290 -1.48 -3.85 7.87
CA ILE A 290 -1.91 -5.19 7.48
C ILE A 290 -0.75 -5.80 6.71
N ASN A 291 -0.09 -6.79 7.31
CA ASN A 291 1.11 -7.41 6.74
C ASN A 291 1.31 -8.85 7.23
N PRO A 292 1.03 -9.84 6.37
CA PRO A 292 0.62 -9.70 4.98
C PRO A 292 -0.91 -9.59 4.76
N LEU A 293 -1.28 -8.94 3.65
CA LEU A 293 -2.54 -9.14 2.96
C LEU A 293 -2.27 -10.17 1.85
N ILE A 294 -2.84 -11.37 1.96
CA ILE A 294 -2.54 -12.50 1.06
C ILE A 294 -3.60 -12.58 -0.04
N VAL A 295 -3.17 -12.45 -1.29
CA VAL A 295 -4.04 -12.59 -2.45
C VAL A 295 -4.02 -14.02 -2.96
N SER A 296 -5.15 -14.70 -2.87
CA SER A 296 -5.33 -16.09 -3.25
C SER A 296 -6.68 -16.31 -3.94
N ASN A 297 -6.67 -16.92 -5.12
CA ASN A 297 -7.88 -17.26 -5.89
C ASN A 297 -8.85 -16.08 -6.05
N GLY A 298 -8.33 -14.86 -6.24
CA GLY A 298 -9.15 -13.68 -6.44
C GLY A 298 -9.67 -13.01 -5.16
N THR A 299 -9.32 -13.51 -3.98
CA THR A 299 -9.67 -12.94 -2.67
C THR A 299 -8.42 -12.46 -1.94
N ALA A 300 -8.53 -11.31 -1.28
CA ALA A 300 -7.48 -10.73 -0.45
C ALA A 300 -7.81 -10.99 1.03
N TYR A 301 -6.95 -11.75 1.71
CA TYR A 301 -7.14 -12.14 3.10
C TYR A 301 -6.19 -11.39 4.01
N VAL A 302 -6.71 -10.75 5.03
CA VAL A 302 -5.92 -10.19 6.13
C VAL A 302 -5.36 -11.36 6.95
N ALA A 303 -4.04 -11.52 6.95
CA ALA A 303 -3.40 -12.60 7.68
C ALA A 303 -2.71 -12.12 8.97
N ASP A 304 -2.21 -10.90 9.00
CA ASP A 304 -1.67 -10.30 10.22
C ASP A 304 -1.83 -8.79 10.22
N THR A 305 -1.88 -8.21 11.44
CA THR A 305 -2.06 -6.77 11.63
C THR A 305 -1.22 -6.29 12.80
N TYR A 306 -0.83 -5.03 12.70
CA TYR A 306 -0.24 -4.27 13.80
C TYR A 306 -1.01 -2.95 13.95
N LEU A 307 -1.27 -2.56 15.18
CA LEU A 307 -1.97 -1.32 15.52
C LEU A 307 -1.19 -0.58 16.60
N GLU A 308 -1.05 0.72 16.42
CA GLU A 308 -0.51 1.65 17.41
C GLU A 308 -1.54 2.75 17.65
N LEU A 309 -1.97 2.87 18.89
CA LEU A 309 -2.91 3.91 19.31
C LEU A 309 -2.16 5.20 19.67
N LYS A 310 -2.82 6.33 19.50
CA LYS A 310 -2.27 7.62 19.93
C LYS A 310 -2.17 7.67 21.45
N GLU A 311 -1.06 8.17 21.95
CA GLU A 311 -0.93 8.51 23.37
C GLU A 311 -1.90 9.65 23.72
N GLU A 312 -2.62 9.54 24.86
CA GLU A 312 -3.55 10.55 25.35
C GLU A 312 -2.83 11.86 25.78
#